data_aba3180f98f5b091da91951737b5afdd
#
_entry.id   aba3180f98f5b091da91951737b5afdd
#
_cell.length_a   1.000
_cell.length_b   1.000
_cell.length_c   1.000
_cell.angle_alpha   90.00
_cell.angle_beta   90.00
_cell.angle_gamma   90.00
#
_symmetry.space_group_name_H-M   'P 1'
#
loop_
_entity.id
_entity.type
_entity.pdbx_description
1 polymer ?
#
loop_
_entity_poly.entity_id
_entity_poly.type
_entity_poly.pdbx_seq_one_letter_code
_entity_poly.pdbx_strand_id
1 'polypeptide(L)'
;MKVLMINGSPHVKGNTRIALDEMVKIFEKEGIDTEIIHVGHQDIRGCIACMTCKKGKNQCVFDDLVNQVAPKFEQCDGFVVGTPVYYGSANSTLISFLTRLFYSTSFDKTMKVGASVVVARRGGISSTYDEINKFFAISGMPIASTQYWGRTQRRSSMALSIGTV
;
A
#
# COMPACT_ATOMS: atom_id res chain seq x y z
N MET A 1 -13.24 -2.35 13.28
CA MET A 1 -12.33 -1.57 12.43
C MET A 1 -11.57 -2.54 11.55
N LYS A 2 -11.42 -2.22 10.26
CA LYS A 2 -10.76 -3.12 9.29
C LYS A 2 -9.62 -2.39 8.58
N VAL A 3 -8.44 -3.00 8.53
CA VAL A 3 -7.26 -2.48 7.82
C VAL A 3 -6.94 -3.39 6.64
N LEU A 4 -6.95 -2.82 5.44
CA LEU A 4 -6.52 -3.48 4.22
C LEU A 4 -5.03 -3.19 3.98
N MET A 5 -4.23 -4.24 3.83
CA MET A 5 -2.79 -4.13 3.68
C MET A 5 -2.35 -4.67 2.32
N ILE A 6 -1.53 -3.92 1.61
CA ILE A 6 -1.03 -4.30 0.28
C ILE A 6 0.45 -4.66 0.37
N ASN A 7 0.78 -5.90 0.01
CA ASN A 7 2.17 -6.32 -0.16
C ASN A 7 2.61 -6.13 -1.62
N GLY A 8 3.36 -5.05 -1.88
CA GLY A 8 3.92 -4.72 -3.19
C GLY A 8 5.24 -5.42 -3.52
N SER A 9 5.76 -6.27 -2.64
CA SER A 9 6.98 -7.05 -2.94
C SER A 9 6.68 -8.20 -3.89
N PRO A 10 7.54 -8.51 -4.89
CA PRO A 10 7.40 -9.72 -5.68
C PRO A 10 7.67 -10.99 -4.85
N HIS A 11 8.34 -10.86 -3.70
CA HIS A 11 8.63 -11.96 -2.80
C HIS A 11 7.52 -12.11 -1.74
N VAL A 12 6.75 -13.19 -1.80
CA VAL A 12 5.63 -13.48 -0.88
C VAL A 12 6.07 -13.45 0.58
N LYS A 13 7.23 -14.03 0.90
CA LYS A 13 7.81 -14.14 2.24
C LYS A 13 9.04 -13.24 2.43
N GLY A 14 9.09 -12.11 1.71
CA GLY A 14 10.21 -11.16 1.78
C GLY A 14 10.11 -10.21 2.98
N ASN A 15 11.12 -9.35 3.15
CA ASN A 15 11.19 -8.40 4.27
C ASN A 15 10.00 -7.45 4.36
N THR A 16 9.41 -7.07 3.22
CA THR A 16 8.16 -6.27 3.20
C THR A 16 7.02 -7.04 3.87
N ARG A 17 6.87 -8.33 3.57
CA ARG A 17 5.84 -9.16 4.21
C ARG A 17 6.08 -9.31 5.70
N ILE A 18 7.32 -9.52 6.14
CA ILE A 18 7.68 -9.60 7.56
C ILE A 18 7.27 -8.31 8.29
N ALA A 19 7.56 -7.13 7.69
CA ALA A 19 7.18 -5.86 8.30
C ALA A 19 5.65 -5.70 8.41
N LEU A 20 4.90 -6.13 7.40
CA LEU A 20 3.43 -6.12 7.45
C LEU A 20 2.90 -7.12 8.49
N ASP A 21 3.48 -8.31 8.61
CA ASP A 21 3.09 -9.32 9.60
C ASP A 21 3.33 -8.82 11.05
N GLU A 22 4.37 -8.03 11.30
CA GLU A 22 4.57 -7.40 12.62
C GLU A 22 3.48 -6.36 12.92
N MET A 23 3.01 -5.61 11.93
CA MET A 23 1.86 -4.71 12.11
C MET A 23 0.58 -5.49 12.40
N VAL A 24 0.35 -6.61 11.71
CA VAL A 24 -0.82 -7.49 11.96
C VAL A 24 -0.88 -7.92 13.42
N LYS A 25 0.24 -8.35 14.01
CA LYS A 25 0.29 -8.76 15.42
C LYS A 25 -0.16 -7.65 16.39
N ILE A 26 0.15 -6.39 16.06
CA ILE A 26 -0.30 -5.24 16.87
C ILE A 26 -1.77 -4.99 16.65
N PHE A 27 -2.24 -4.98 15.40
CA PHE A 27 -3.65 -4.79 15.08
C PHE A 27 -4.54 -5.85 15.72
N GLU A 28 -4.12 -7.11 15.70
CA GLU A 28 -4.84 -8.22 16.36
C GLU A 28 -4.97 -8.01 17.87
N LYS A 29 -3.91 -7.52 18.55
CA LYS A 29 -3.96 -7.19 19.98
C LYS A 29 -4.95 -6.07 20.29
N GLU A 30 -5.12 -5.14 19.37
CA GLU A 30 -6.05 -4.01 19.49
C GLU A 30 -7.46 -4.35 18.96
N GLY A 31 -7.73 -5.60 18.58
CA GLY A 31 -9.03 -6.03 18.06
C GLY A 31 -9.37 -5.45 16.69
N ILE A 32 -8.37 -5.16 15.88
CA ILE A 32 -8.52 -4.60 14.52
C ILE A 32 -8.36 -5.73 13.50
N ASP A 33 -9.37 -5.93 12.67
CA ASP A 33 -9.33 -6.91 11.58
C ASP A 33 -8.36 -6.48 10.48
N THR A 34 -7.56 -7.42 9.99
CA THR A 34 -6.58 -7.16 8.93
C THR A 34 -6.72 -8.13 7.76
N GLU A 35 -6.46 -7.64 6.56
CA GLU A 35 -6.35 -8.47 5.37
C GLU A 35 -5.14 -8.04 4.56
N ILE A 36 -4.20 -8.98 4.26
CA ILE A 36 -3.04 -8.70 3.41
C ILE A 36 -3.28 -9.25 2.00
N ILE A 37 -3.23 -8.37 0.99
CA ILE A 37 -3.29 -8.74 -0.42
C ILE A 37 -1.90 -8.62 -1.03
N HIS A 38 -1.45 -9.67 -1.71
CA HIS A 38 -0.16 -9.72 -2.38
C HIS A 38 -0.30 -9.28 -3.85
N VAL A 39 0.31 -8.15 -4.18
CA VAL A 39 0.22 -7.50 -5.49
C VAL A 39 1.51 -7.60 -6.29
N GLY A 40 2.65 -7.64 -5.62
CA GLY A 40 3.97 -7.37 -6.22
C GLY A 40 4.43 -8.33 -7.33
N HIS A 41 3.82 -9.51 -7.49
CA HIS A 41 4.14 -10.47 -8.56
C HIS A 41 3.00 -10.67 -9.57
N GLN A 42 1.92 -9.89 -9.44
CA GLN A 42 0.77 -9.98 -10.34
C GLN A 42 1.08 -9.29 -11.68
N ASP A 43 0.45 -9.79 -12.74
CA ASP A 43 0.52 -9.12 -14.05
C ASP A 43 -0.49 -7.95 -14.07
N ILE A 44 -0.05 -6.78 -13.62
CA ILE A 44 -0.86 -5.56 -13.57
C ILE A 44 -0.25 -4.51 -14.47
N ARG A 45 -0.92 -4.27 -15.59
CA ARG A 45 -0.52 -3.21 -16.51
C ARG A 45 -0.90 -1.81 -16.00
N GLY A 46 -0.19 -0.79 -16.48
CA GLY A 46 -0.48 0.61 -16.20
C GLY A 46 -1.82 1.10 -16.76
N CYS A 47 -2.29 2.25 -16.27
CA CYS A 47 -3.48 2.91 -16.79
C CYS A 47 -3.24 3.38 -18.22
N ILE A 48 -4.21 3.11 -19.11
CA ILE A 48 -4.19 3.54 -20.53
C ILE A 48 -5.04 4.79 -20.80
N ALA A 49 -5.49 5.47 -19.74
CA ALA A 49 -6.31 6.68 -19.84
C ALA A 49 -7.59 6.54 -20.69
N CYS A 50 -8.19 5.37 -20.76
CA CYS A 50 -9.39 5.10 -21.57
C CYS A 50 -10.67 5.78 -21.06
N MET A 51 -10.64 6.35 -19.86
CA MET A 51 -11.73 7.07 -19.20
C MET A 51 -13.00 6.23 -18.93
N THR A 52 -12.99 4.92 -19.12
CA THR A 52 -14.15 4.04 -18.92
C THR A 52 -14.66 4.09 -17.49
N CYS A 53 -13.77 4.14 -16.50
CA CYS A 53 -14.12 4.26 -15.09
C CYS A 53 -14.83 5.58 -14.74
N LYS A 54 -14.66 6.65 -15.53
CA LYS A 54 -15.31 7.95 -15.34
C LYS A 54 -16.67 8.07 -16.03
N LYS A 55 -17.04 7.08 -16.87
CA LYS A 55 -18.32 7.03 -17.58
C LYS A 55 -19.40 6.27 -16.82
N GLY A 56 -19.40 6.33 -15.49
CA GLY A 56 -20.43 5.76 -14.62
C GLY A 56 -20.20 4.30 -14.18
N LYS A 57 -19.17 3.62 -14.70
CA LYS A 57 -18.89 2.24 -14.28
C LYS A 57 -18.16 2.13 -12.93
N ASN A 58 -17.45 3.19 -12.49
CA ASN A 58 -16.64 3.22 -11.26
C ASN A 58 -15.71 2.00 -11.10
N GLN A 59 -15.26 1.45 -12.23
CA GLN A 59 -14.51 0.22 -12.32
C GLN A 59 -13.51 0.32 -13.47
N CYS A 60 -12.31 -0.25 -13.30
CA CYS A 60 -11.32 -0.28 -14.36
C CYS A 60 -11.78 -1.16 -15.53
N VAL A 61 -11.41 -0.79 -16.76
CA VAL A 61 -11.74 -1.58 -17.96
C VAL A 61 -11.04 -2.96 -17.96
N PHE A 62 -9.90 -3.07 -17.28
CA PHE A 62 -9.20 -4.35 -17.15
C PHE A 62 -9.77 -5.12 -15.96
N ASP A 63 -10.27 -6.31 -16.24
CA ASP A 63 -10.82 -7.21 -15.22
C ASP A 63 -9.70 -8.03 -14.59
N ASP A 64 -9.06 -7.44 -13.59
CA ASP A 64 -7.94 -8.02 -12.84
C ASP A 64 -8.05 -7.72 -11.34
N LEU A 65 -6.97 -7.97 -10.60
CA LEU A 65 -6.90 -7.79 -9.15
C LEU A 65 -7.32 -6.37 -8.69
N VAL A 66 -7.15 -5.34 -9.53
CA VAL A 66 -7.56 -3.97 -9.19
C VAL A 66 -9.06 -3.89 -8.91
N ASN A 67 -9.88 -4.49 -9.79
CA ASN A 67 -11.34 -4.51 -9.63
C ASN A 67 -11.79 -5.39 -8.44
N GLN A 68 -11.06 -6.46 -8.17
CA GLN A 68 -11.34 -7.34 -7.02
C GLN A 68 -11.05 -6.67 -5.67
N VAL A 69 -10.06 -5.78 -5.64
CA VAL A 69 -9.64 -5.08 -4.42
C VAL A 69 -10.46 -3.80 -4.18
N ALA A 70 -10.99 -3.18 -5.21
CA ALA A 70 -11.74 -1.93 -5.11
C ALA A 70 -12.87 -1.96 -4.03
N PRO A 71 -13.76 -2.97 -3.96
CA PRO A 71 -14.77 -3.05 -2.91
C PRO A 71 -14.19 -3.27 -1.51
N LYS A 72 -13.06 -3.96 -1.38
CA LYS A 72 -12.37 -4.13 -0.09
C LYS A 72 -11.76 -2.81 0.39
N PHE A 73 -11.22 -2.01 -0.53
CA PHE A 73 -10.71 -0.68 -0.24
C PHE A 73 -11.84 0.27 0.18
N GLU A 74 -13.02 0.18 -0.44
CA GLU A 74 -14.18 0.96 -0.01
C GLU A 74 -14.62 0.62 1.41
N GLN A 75 -14.59 -0.65 1.79
CA GLN A 75 -15.07 -1.14 3.09
C GLN A 75 -14.07 -1.02 4.23
N CYS A 76 -12.78 -0.75 3.96
CA CYS A 76 -11.77 -0.64 5.02
C CYS A 76 -11.74 0.76 5.65
N ASP A 77 -11.29 0.85 6.90
CA ASP A 77 -11.05 2.09 7.64
C ASP A 77 -9.62 2.57 7.47
N GLY A 78 -8.67 1.65 7.29
CA GLY A 78 -7.26 1.92 7.08
C GLY A 78 -6.69 1.17 5.87
N PHE A 79 -5.72 1.79 5.19
CA PHE A 79 -5.07 1.26 3.99
C PHE A 79 -3.55 1.35 4.12
N VAL A 80 -2.91 0.21 4.30
CA VAL A 80 -1.44 0.12 4.47
C VAL A 80 -0.80 -0.38 3.18
N VAL A 81 0.25 0.30 2.72
CA VAL A 81 0.99 -0.08 1.52
C VAL A 81 2.44 -0.41 1.86
N GLY A 82 2.82 -1.67 1.72
CA GLY A 82 4.18 -2.15 1.87
C GLY A 82 4.89 -2.34 0.53
N THR A 83 6.11 -1.82 0.38
CA THR A 83 6.90 -1.94 -0.85
C THR A 83 8.39 -2.10 -0.59
N PRO A 84 9.11 -2.89 -1.41
CA PRO A 84 10.56 -2.76 -1.51
C PRO A 84 10.92 -1.53 -2.35
N VAL A 85 12.15 -1.04 -2.17
CA VAL A 85 12.75 -0.04 -3.06
C VAL A 85 13.48 -0.75 -4.19
N TYR A 86 13.08 -0.47 -5.43
CA TYR A 86 13.74 -0.88 -6.65
C TYR A 86 14.14 0.33 -7.47
N TYR A 87 15.47 0.51 -7.65
CA TYR A 87 16.04 1.62 -8.41
C TYR A 87 15.57 3.03 -7.94
N GLY A 88 15.41 3.18 -6.60
CA GLY A 88 15.02 4.46 -5.97
C GLY A 88 13.51 4.76 -5.95
N SER A 89 12.66 3.80 -6.36
CA SER A 89 11.21 3.91 -6.43
C SER A 89 10.54 2.67 -5.85
N ALA A 90 9.22 2.71 -5.69
CA ALA A 90 8.42 1.54 -5.34
C ALA A 90 8.41 0.51 -6.48
N ASN A 91 8.05 -0.73 -6.19
CA ASN A 91 7.84 -1.74 -7.22
C ASN A 91 6.82 -1.24 -8.27
N SER A 92 7.21 -1.28 -9.55
CA SER A 92 6.40 -0.77 -10.66
C SER A 92 5.02 -1.41 -10.77
N THR A 93 4.89 -2.71 -10.50
CA THR A 93 3.60 -3.40 -10.44
C THR A 93 2.68 -2.78 -9.37
N LEU A 94 3.23 -2.46 -8.20
CA LEU A 94 2.48 -1.79 -7.14
C LEU A 94 2.03 -0.40 -7.59
N ILE A 95 2.88 0.39 -8.24
CA ILE A 95 2.50 1.72 -8.73
C ILE A 95 1.41 1.63 -9.79
N SER A 96 1.48 0.67 -10.70
CA SER A 96 0.42 0.40 -11.69
C SER A 96 -0.91 0.05 -10.99
N PHE A 97 -0.85 -0.80 -9.96
CA PHE A 97 -2.00 -1.18 -9.15
C PHE A 97 -2.61 0.04 -8.44
N LEU A 98 -1.82 0.81 -7.69
CA LEU A 98 -2.30 1.97 -6.94
C LEU A 98 -2.88 3.04 -7.87
N THR A 99 -2.18 3.36 -8.97
CA THR A 99 -2.66 4.33 -9.96
C THR A 99 -4.05 3.96 -10.46
N ARG A 100 -4.25 2.71 -10.83
CA ARG A 100 -5.54 2.24 -11.34
C ARG A 100 -6.60 2.15 -10.24
N LEU A 101 -6.25 1.66 -9.06
CA LEU A 101 -7.17 1.53 -7.92
C LEU A 101 -7.71 2.91 -7.50
N PHE A 102 -6.81 3.86 -7.26
CA PHE A 102 -7.21 5.19 -6.82
C PHE A 102 -7.95 5.98 -7.91
N TYR A 103 -7.54 5.81 -9.18
CA TYR A 103 -8.18 6.52 -10.28
C TYR A 103 -9.55 5.95 -10.66
N SER A 104 -9.75 4.64 -10.59
CA SER A 104 -10.99 3.99 -11.02
C SER A 104 -12.10 3.98 -9.95
N THR A 105 -11.75 4.18 -8.68
CA THR A 105 -12.72 4.21 -7.58
C THR A 105 -13.21 5.63 -7.30
N SER A 106 -14.53 5.80 -7.15
CA SER A 106 -15.18 7.11 -6.95
C SER A 106 -15.72 7.34 -5.55
N PHE A 107 -15.65 6.35 -4.65
CA PHE A 107 -16.06 6.53 -3.27
C PHE A 107 -15.18 7.54 -2.52
N ASP A 108 -15.74 8.16 -1.50
CA ASP A 108 -15.01 9.08 -0.65
C ASP A 108 -13.93 8.34 0.18
N LYS A 109 -12.69 8.78 0.05
CA LYS A 109 -11.52 8.24 0.76
C LYS A 109 -11.10 9.11 1.94
N THR A 110 -11.75 10.26 2.12
CA THR A 110 -11.50 11.18 3.22
C THR A 110 -11.63 10.43 4.55
N MET A 111 -10.69 10.66 5.45
CA MET A 111 -10.61 10.02 6.77
C MET A 111 -10.32 8.49 6.80
N LYS A 112 -10.16 7.82 5.66
CA LYS A 112 -9.49 6.50 5.67
C LYS A 112 -8.02 6.70 5.95
N VAL A 113 -7.49 6.05 6.98
CA VAL A 113 -6.09 6.25 7.40
C VAL A 113 -5.14 5.53 6.44
N GLY A 114 -4.24 6.27 5.83
CA GLY A 114 -3.17 5.74 4.98
C GLY A 114 -1.86 5.52 5.74
N ALA A 115 -1.14 4.43 5.46
CA ALA A 115 0.22 4.23 5.97
C ALA A 115 1.13 3.56 4.95
N SER A 116 2.40 3.96 4.91
CA SER A 116 3.41 3.41 4.01
C SER A 116 4.51 2.67 4.77
N VAL A 117 4.86 1.47 4.31
CA VAL A 117 5.99 0.68 4.79
C VAL A 117 6.99 0.47 3.67
N VAL A 118 8.15 1.10 3.76
CA VAL A 118 9.17 1.06 2.71
C VAL A 118 10.39 0.28 3.19
N VAL A 119 10.78 -0.74 2.43
CA VAL A 119 11.92 -1.61 2.74
C VAL A 119 13.00 -1.45 1.70
N ALA A 120 14.20 -1.02 2.10
CA ALA A 120 15.33 -0.85 1.20
C ALA A 120 16.60 -1.57 1.70
N ARG A 121 17.44 -1.97 0.76
CA ARG A 121 18.77 -2.48 1.07
C ARG A 121 19.74 -1.34 1.37
N ARG A 122 19.61 -0.20 0.69
CA ARG A 122 20.52 0.96 0.75
C ARG A 122 19.73 2.27 0.80
N GLY A 123 19.67 3.01 -0.31
CA GLY A 123 19.01 4.29 -0.44
C GLY A 123 17.64 4.22 -1.12
N GLY A 124 17.00 5.39 -1.34
CA GLY A 124 15.74 5.54 -2.05
C GLY A 124 14.49 5.40 -1.16
N ILE A 125 14.65 5.32 0.17
CA ILE A 125 13.51 5.16 1.10
C ILE A 125 12.64 6.41 1.07
N SER A 126 13.21 7.60 1.19
CA SER A 126 12.45 8.86 1.28
C SER A 126 11.64 9.10 0.01
N SER A 127 12.27 8.98 -1.17
CA SER A 127 11.57 9.15 -2.46
C SER A 127 10.43 8.14 -2.65
N THR A 128 10.66 6.89 -2.29
CA THR A 128 9.63 5.84 -2.36
C THR A 128 8.50 6.06 -1.35
N TYR A 129 8.83 6.52 -0.16
CA TYR A 129 7.84 6.88 0.87
C TYR A 129 6.95 8.03 0.40
N ASP A 130 7.55 9.09 -0.12
CA ASP A 130 6.84 10.22 -0.68
C ASP A 130 5.97 9.82 -1.89
N GLU A 131 6.48 8.93 -2.74
CA GLU A 131 5.76 8.40 -3.90
C GLU A 131 4.46 7.71 -3.49
N ILE A 132 4.48 6.87 -2.45
CA ILE A 132 3.27 6.20 -1.95
C ILE A 132 2.35 7.20 -1.24
N ASN A 133 2.88 8.07 -0.40
CA ASN A 133 2.07 9.01 0.37
C ASN A 133 1.31 10.03 -0.51
N LYS A 134 1.77 10.31 -1.73
CA LYS A 134 1.02 11.13 -2.69
C LYS A 134 -0.37 10.57 -3.00
N PHE A 135 -0.52 9.26 -3.07
CA PHE A 135 -1.84 8.64 -3.30
C PHE A 135 -2.80 8.98 -2.16
N PHE A 136 -2.32 8.93 -0.92
CA PHE A 136 -3.12 9.26 0.26
C PHE A 136 -3.43 10.75 0.32
N ALA A 137 -2.41 11.60 0.20
CA ALA A 137 -2.55 13.05 0.28
C ALA A 137 -3.53 13.63 -0.76
N ILE A 138 -3.40 13.21 -2.03
CA ILE A 138 -4.31 13.63 -3.10
C ILE A 138 -5.75 13.19 -2.83
N SER A 139 -5.94 12.08 -2.12
CA SER A 139 -7.25 11.50 -1.83
C SER A 139 -7.87 11.98 -0.51
N GLY A 140 -7.23 12.94 0.19
CA GLY A 140 -7.71 13.46 1.47
C GLY A 140 -7.61 12.48 2.63
N MET A 141 -6.77 11.44 2.51
CA MET A 141 -6.55 10.44 3.55
C MET A 141 -5.51 10.96 4.56
N PRO A 142 -5.79 10.94 5.88
CA PRO A 142 -4.77 11.16 6.90
C PRO A 142 -3.66 10.13 6.78
N ILE A 143 -2.41 10.57 6.93
CA ILE A 143 -1.24 9.69 6.82
C ILE A 143 -0.72 9.37 8.23
N ALA A 144 -0.83 8.12 8.65
CA ALA A 144 -0.18 7.63 9.85
C ALA A 144 1.33 7.55 9.62
N SER A 145 2.11 8.30 10.39
CA SER A 145 3.56 8.37 10.27
C SER A 145 4.23 7.95 11.58
N THR A 146 5.47 7.49 11.49
CA THR A 146 6.36 7.24 12.61
C THR A 146 7.35 8.39 12.75
N GLN A 147 8.12 8.43 13.86
CA GLN A 147 9.14 9.46 14.11
C GLN A 147 10.22 9.53 13.00
N TYR A 148 10.41 8.46 12.21
CA TYR A 148 11.40 8.36 11.15
C TYR A 148 10.82 7.78 9.84
N TRP A 149 9.63 8.23 9.44
CA TRP A 149 9.00 7.88 8.16
C TRP A 149 8.81 6.38 7.93
N GLY A 150 8.58 5.58 8.98
CA GLY A 150 8.23 4.17 8.84
C GLY A 150 9.20 3.32 8.00
N ARG A 151 10.48 3.64 8.02
CA ARG A 151 11.50 2.96 7.21
C ARG A 151 12.11 1.77 7.93
N THR A 152 12.29 0.65 7.23
CA THR A 152 13.17 -0.43 7.68
C THR A 152 14.36 -0.58 6.72
N GLN A 153 15.55 -0.50 7.28
CA GLN A 153 16.79 -0.78 6.56
C GLN A 153 17.33 -2.14 7.02
N ARG A 154 17.63 -3.04 6.07
CA ARG A 154 18.23 -4.33 6.41
C ARG A 154 19.64 -4.09 6.98
N ARG A 155 19.80 -4.23 8.28
CA ARG A 155 21.10 -4.60 8.88
C ARG A 155 21.11 -6.11 9.08
N SER A 156 22.27 -6.71 9.08
CA SER A 156 22.48 -8.17 9.23
C SER A 156 22.03 -8.76 10.58
N SER A 157 21.44 -7.95 11.44
CA SER A 157 20.71 -8.38 12.65
C SER A 157 19.45 -7.53 12.77
N MET A 158 18.31 -8.18 12.73
CA MET A 158 16.98 -7.61 12.68
C MET A 158 16.65 -6.86 13.96
N ALA A 159 16.59 -5.54 13.91
CA ALA A 159 15.86 -4.74 14.89
C ALA A 159 14.78 -3.95 14.15
N LEU A 160 13.56 -4.44 14.18
CA LEU A 160 12.37 -3.70 13.78
C LEU A 160 12.04 -2.77 14.94
N SER A 161 12.38 -1.49 14.86
CA SER A 161 11.83 -0.50 15.78
C SER A 161 10.55 0.07 15.17
N ILE A 162 9.44 -0.59 15.40
CA ILE A 162 8.12 0.02 15.30
C ILE A 162 7.98 0.85 16.57
N GLY A 163 8.02 2.18 16.44
CA GLY A 163 7.85 3.08 17.57
C GLY A 163 6.47 2.85 18.19
N THR A 164 6.46 2.36 19.42
CA THR A 164 5.30 2.44 20.30
C THR A 164 5.11 3.90 20.71
N VAL A 165 3.91 4.42 20.52
CA VAL A 165 3.41 5.65 21.15
C VAL A 165 3.15 5.38 22.61
#